data_041076a34f711d8e42d969b0c8b34d1b
#
_entry.id   041076a34f711d8e42d969b0c8b34d1b
#
_cell.length_a   1.000
_cell.length_b   1.000
_cell.length_c   1.000
_cell.angle_alpha   90.00
_cell.angle_beta   90.00
_cell.angle_gamma   90.00
#
_symmetry.space_group_name_H-M   'P 1'
#
loop_
_entity.id
_entity.type
_entity.pdbx_description
1 polymer ?
#
loop_
_entity_poly.entity_id
_entity_poly.type
_entity_poly.pdbx_seq_one_letter_code
_entity_poly.pdbx_strand_id
1 'polypeptide(L)'
;MNIGLVAHDSKKTLMQNFCIAYRGILSKHELYATGTTGRLIEEVTNLNVHKYLAGPLGGKEQLGAQIAQNDIDALIFLRDPTTAKPHEPDVNDVIRLCDMHNIPMATNLA
;
A
#
# COMPACT_ATOMS: atom_id res chain seq x y z
N MET A 1 1.79 -5.42 -13.68
CA MET A 1 0.95 -4.36 -13.06
C MET A 1 1.72 -3.65 -11.97
N ASN A 2 1.41 -2.40 -11.74
CA ASN A 2 1.92 -1.65 -10.61
C ASN A 2 0.93 -1.76 -9.46
N ILE A 3 1.35 -2.40 -8.38
CA ILE A 3 0.48 -2.69 -7.23
C ILE A 3 0.94 -1.86 -6.03
N GLY A 4 0.06 -1.04 -5.50
CA GLY A 4 0.31 -0.29 -4.26
C GLY A 4 -0.08 -1.13 -3.06
N LEU A 5 0.79 -1.15 -2.06
CA LEU A 5 0.59 -1.89 -0.82
C LEU A 5 0.64 -0.90 0.34
N VAL A 6 -0.47 -0.70 1.01
CA VAL A 6 -0.61 0.26 2.10
C VAL A 6 -1.18 -0.46 3.31
N ALA A 7 -0.65 -0.17 4.48
CA ALA A 7 -1.16 -0.73 5.73
C ALA A 7 -1.05 0.30 6.85
N HIS A 8 -2.12 0.44 7.63
CA HIS A 8 -2.04 1.14 8.91
C HIS A 8 -1.11 0.37 9.85
N ASP A 9 -0.57 1.02 10.85
CA ASP A 9 0.44 0.42 11.73
C ASP A 9 -0.03 -0.90 12.35
N SER A 10 -1.28 -0.97 12.79
CA SER A 10 -1.87 -2.19 13.38
C SER A 10 -2.03 -3.34 12.37
N LYS A 11 -1.89 -3.07 11.07
CA LYS A 11 -2.07 -4.06 10.00
C LYS A 11 -0.77 -4.43 9.29
N LYS A 12 0.38 -3.92 9.74
CA LYS A 12 1.66 -4.16 9.05
C LYS A 12 2.09 -5.62 9.11
N THR A 13 1.88 -6.30 10.23
CA THR A 13 2.16 -7.75 10.34
C THR A 13 1.26 -8.55 9.41
N LEU A 14 -0.01 -8.18 9.31
CA LEU A 14 -0.95 -8.82 8.39
C LEU A 14 -0.51 -8.62 6.93
N MET A 15 -0.02 -7.44 6.59
CA MET A 15 0.52 -7.16 5.26
C MET A 15 1.74 -8.03 4.97
N GLN A 16 2.66 -8.21 5.94
CA GLN A 16 3.79 -9.11 5.79
C GLN A 16 3.32 -10.54 5.51
N ASN A 17 2.37 -11.05 6.27
CA ASN A 17 1.84 -12.40 6.11
C ASN A 17 1.16 -12.58 4.74
N PHE A 18 0.41 -11.59 4.30
CA PHE A 18 -0.19 -11.57 2.97
C PHE A 18 0.88 -11.66 1.87
N CYS A 19 1.92 -10.85 1.97
CA CYS A 19 2.98 -10.84 0.98
C CYS A 19 3.79 -12.15 0.96
N ILE A 20 3.97 -12.79 2.11
CA ILE A 20 4.60 -14.12 2.19
C ILE A 20 3.72 -15.15 1.46
N ALA A 21 2.42 -15.16 1.75
CA ALA A 21 1.48 -16.12 1.18
C ALA A 21 1.37 -15.99 -0.35
N TYR A 22 1.43 -14.78 -0.86
CA TYR A 22 1.25 -14.51 -2.30
C TYR A 22 2.55 -14.07 -2.99
N ARG A 23 3.69 -14.41 -2.41
CA ARG A 23 5.01 -14.01 -2.92
C ARG A 23 5.21 -14.38 -4.38
N GLY A 24 4.81 -15.58 -4.77
CA GLY A 24 4.98 -16.05 -6.14
C GLY A 24 4.19 -15.20 -7.16
N ILE A 25 2.99 -14.78 -6.80
CA ILE A 25 2.18 -13.91 -7.66
C ILE A 25 2.76 -12.50 -7.66
N LEU A 26 3.07 -11.96 -6.49
CA LEU A 26 3.57 -10.59 -6.35
C LEU A 26 4.92 -10.39 -7.05
N SER A 27 5.75 -11.42 -7.13
CA SER A 27 7.05 -11.34 -7.79
C SER A 27 6.96 -11.01 -9.29
N LYS A 28 5.79 -11.19 -9.89
CA LYS A 28 5.55 -10.90 -11.30
C LYS A 28 5.11 -9.47 -11.56
N HIS A 29 4.98 -8.66 -10.52
CA HIS A 29 4.45 -7.30 -10.60
C HIS A 29 5.40 -6.31 -9.96
N GLU A 30 5.24 -5.03 -10.30
CA GLU A 30 5.96 -3.96 -9.66
C GLU A 30 5.22 -3.54 -8.39
N LEU A 31 5.90 -3.55 -7.26
CA LEU A 31 5.30 -3.27 -5.96
C LEU A 31 5.71 -1.88 -5.48
N TYR A 32 4.77 -1.15 -4.92
CA TYR A 32 4.96 0.19 -4.38
C TYR A 32 4.40 0.27 -2.98
N ALA A 33 5.13 0.88 -2.06
CA ALA A 33 4.71 1.04 -0.67
C ALA A 33 5.41 2.23 -0.03
N THR A 34 4.87 2.73 1.10
CA THR A 34 5.62 3.70 1.90
C THR A 34 6.88 3.04 2.48
N GLY A 35 7.87 3.85 2.84
CA GLY A 35 9.19 3.33 3.20
C GLY A 35 9.18 2.28 4.31
N THR A 36 8.44 2.52 5.39
CA THR A 36 8.36 1.56 6.51
C THR A 36 7.72 0.24 6.07
N THR A 37 6.56 0.31 5.41
CA THR A 37 5.86 -0.88 4.92
C THR A 37 6.70 -1.63 3.88
N GLY A 38 7.32 -0.92 2.96
CA GLY A 38 8.18 -1.53 1.94
C GLY A 38 9.35 -2.30 2.53
N ARG A 39 10.02 -1.72 3.53
CA ARG A 39 11.13 -2.41 4.22
C ARG A 39 10.66 -3.66 4.94
N LEU A 40 9.50 -3.60 5.62
CA LEU A 40 8.95 -4.76 6.31
C LEU A 40 8.60 -5.89 5.35
N ILE A 41 8.07 -5.56 4.17
CA ILE A 41 7.77 -6.55 3.14
C ILE A 41 9.06 -7.19 2.61
N GLU A 42 10.07 -6.39 2.31
CA GLU A 42 11.35 -6.90 1.80
C GLU A 42 12.05 -7.81 2.79
N GLU A 43 11.97 -7.52 4.09
CA GLU A 43 12.59 -8.34 5.13
C GLU A 43 12.10 -9.79 5.14
N VAL A 44 10.82 -10.01 4.83
CA VAL A 44 10.19 -11.33 4.95
C VAL A 44 10.02 -12.04 3.61
N THR A 45 10.16 -11.33 2.49
CA THR A 45 9.87 -11.90 1.16
C THR A 45 11.05 -11.85 0.19
N ASN A 46 12.03 -10.98 0.41
CA ASN A 46 13.09 -10.64 -0.55
C ASN A 46 12.56 -10.07 -1.89
N LEU A 47 11.31 -9.62 -1.92
CA LEU A 47 10.76 -8.92 -3.09
C LEU A 47 11.34 -7.51 -3.18
N ASN A 48 11.48 -7.00 -4.40
CA ASN A 48 11.85 -5.60 -4.60
C ASN A 48 10.58 -4.75 -4.50
N VAL A 49 10.63 -3.73 -3.64
CA VAL A 49 9.51 -2.80 -3.46
C VAL A 49 10.01 -1.38 -3.71
N HIS A 50 9.33 -0.65 -4.60
CA HIS A 50 9.56 0.77 -4.78
C HIS A 50 9.02 1.50 -3.56
N LYS A 51 9.88 2.17 -2.82
CA LYS A 51 9.52 2.76 -1.53
C LYS A 51 9.33 4.27 -1.67
N TYR A 52 8.15 4.74 -1.30
CA TYR A 52 7.93 6.17 -1.07
C TYR A 52 8.60 6.58 0.25
N LEU A 53 8.63 7.88 0.52
CA LEU A 53 9.02 8.37 1.84
C LEU A 53 8.10 7.81 2.91
N ALA A 54 8.56 7.72 4.16
CA ALA A 54 7.68 7.37 5.27
C ALA A 54 6.53 8.37 5.36
N GLY A 55 5.38 7.94 5.92
CA GLY A 55 4.17 8.78 6.00
C GLY A 55 4.44 10.19 6.52
N PRO A 56 5.13 10.36 7.69
CA PRO A 56 5.44 11.69 8.22
C PRO A 56 6.33 12.55 7.31
N LEU A 57 7.05 11.94 6.38
CA LEU A 57 7.97 12.62 5.47
C LEU A 57 7.39 12.82 4.07
N GLY A 58 6.09 12.57 3.87
CA GLY A 58 5.41 12.80 2.59
C GLY A 58 5.04 11.56 1.79
N GLY A 59 5.16 10.36 2.37
CA GLY A 59 4.85 9.11 1.65
C GLY A 59 3.39 9.00 1.20
N LYS A 60 2.44 9.46 2.02
CA LYS A 60 1.02 9.43 1.66
C LYS A 60 0.70 10.39 0.50
N GLU A 61 1.37 11.52 0.44
CA GLU A 61 1.22 12.48 -0.66
C GLU A 61 1.79 11.91 -1.95
N GLN A 62 2.91 11.19 -1.88
CA GLN A 62 3.50 10.51 -3.04
C GLN A 62 2.57 9.41 -3.57
N LEU A 63 1.96 8.64 -2.67
CA LEU A 63 0.96 7.64 -3.05
C LEU A 63 -0.22 8.28 -3.78
N GLY A 64 -0.76 9.35 -3.22
CA GLY A 64 -1.88 10.09 -3.83
C GLY A 64 -1.53 10.61 -5.21
N ALA A 65 -0.32 11.16 -5.39
CA ALA A 65 0.13 11.65 -6.69
C ALA A 65 0.23 10.52 -7.73
N GLN A 66 0.72 9.35 -7.33
CA GLN A 66 0.82 8.20 -8.24
C GLN A 66 -0.56 7.65 -8.63
N ILE A 67 -1.51 7.63 -7.71
CA ILE A 67 -2.90 7.27 -8.02
C ILE A 67 -3.49 8.26 -9.02
N ALA A 68 -3.32 9.56 -8.77
CA ALA A 68 -3.84 10.60 -9.64
C ALA A 68 -3.23 10.59 -11.05
N GLN A 69 -2.00 10.11 -11.19
CA GLN A 69 -1.31 9.98 -12.48
C GLN A 69 -1.59 8.63 -13.17
N ASN A 70 -2.44 7.78 -12.61
CA ASN A 70 -2.72 6.41 -13.09
C ASN A 70 -1.46 5.53 -13.17
N ASP A 71 -0.49 5.76 -12.29
CA ASP A 71 0.72 4.94 -12.21
C ASP A 71 0.54 3.68 -11.37
N ILE A 72 -0.56 3.57 -10.63
CA ILE A 72 -0.93 2.41 -9.83
C ILE A 72 -2.12 1.72 -10.50
N ASP A 73 -2.00 0.42 -10.73
CA ASP A 73 -3.04 -0.37 -11.41
C ASP A 73 -4.00 -1.05 -10.44
N ALA A 74 -3.56 -1.33 -9.23
CA ALA A 74 -4.39 -1.91 -8.18
C ALA A 74 -3.81 -1.50 -6.83
N LEU A 75 -4.67 -1.34 -5.83
CA LEU A 75 -4.26 -0.95 -4.49
C LEU A 75 -4.81 -1.91 -3.46
N ILE A 76 -3.93 -2.40 -2.57
CA ILE A 76 -4.33 -3.16 -1.40
C ILE A 76 -4.03 -2.31 -0.18
N PHE A 77 -5.08 -1.86 0.48
CA PHE A 77 -4.99 -0.96 1.62
C PHE A 77 -5.58 -1.65 2.84
N LEU A 78 -4.74 -2.29 3.65
CA LEU A 78 -5.19 -2.95 4.89
C LEU A 78 -5.41 -1.87 5.95
N ARG A 79 -6.66 -1.48 6.12
CA ARG A 79 -7.04 -0.38 6.99
C ARG A 79 -7.33 -0.87 8.41
N ASP A 80 -7.06 0.00 9.38
CA ASP A 80 -7.56 -0.14 10.73
C ASP A 80 -8.93 0.55 10.80
N PRO A 81 -10.03 -0.19 11.05
CA PRO A 81 -11.35 0.42 11.07
C PRO A 81 -11.62 1.22 12.35
N THR A 82 -10.77 1.13 13.37
CA THR A 82 -10.99 1.77 14.65
C THR A 82 -10.39 3.17 14.71
N THR A 83 -9.09 3.32 14.47
CA THR A 83 -8.42 4.62 14.47
C THR A 83 -7.24 4.61 13.53
N ALA A 84 -7.09 5.68 12.74
CA ALA A 84 -5.87 5.95 11.99
C ALA A 84 -5.05 6.99 12.75
N LYS A 85 -3.72 6.83 12.75
CA LYS A 85 -2.82 7.83 13.33
C LYS A 85 -2.68 9.02 12.38
N PRO A 86 -2.31 10.22 12.87
CA PRO A 86 -2.25 11.41 12.01
C PRO A 86 -1.34 11.30 10.80
N HIS A 87 -0.28 10.48 10.89
CA HIS A 87 0.65 10.29 9.77
C HIS A 87 0.21 9.22 8.78
N GLU A 88 -0.85 8.49 9.09
CA GLU A 88 -1.34 7.40 8.24
C GLU A 88 -2.27 7.94 7.16
N PRO A 89 -2.31 7.31 5.96
CA PRO A 89 -3.25 7.71 4.93
C PRO A 89 -4.70 7.57 5.41
N ASP A 90 -5.53 8.55 5.09
CA ASP A 90 -6.97 8.44 5.32
C ASP A 90 -7.57 7.57 4.24
N VAL A 91 -8.21 6.46 4.63
CA VAL A 91 -8.81 5.53 3.69
C VAL A 91 -9.88 6.19 2.82
N ASN A 92 -10.64 7.13 3.37
CA ASN A 92 -11.69 7.80 2.60
C ASN A 92 -11.12 8.65 1.47
N ASP A 93 -10.01 9.35 1.70
CA ASP A 93 -9.33 10.12 0.66
C ASP A 93 -8.78 9.20 -0.42
N VAL A 94 -8.21 8.07 -0.03
CA VAL A 94 -7.63 7.09 -0.97
C VAL A 94 -8.73 6.41 -1.78
N ILE A 95 -9.84 6.03 -1.15
CA ILE A 95 -11.00 5.45 -1.86
C ILE A 95 -11.51 6.43 -2.92
N ARG A 96 -11.66 7.71 -2.54
CA ARG A 96 -12.12 8.73 -3.49
C ARG A 96 -11.20 8.85 -4.70
N LEU A 97 -9.89 8.88 -4.47
CA LEU A 97 -8.91 8.96 -5.56
C LEU A 97 -8.97 7.73 -6.45
N CYS A 98 -9.06 6.54 -5.87
CA CYS A 98 -9.15 5.30 -6.64
C CYS A 98 -10.43 5.27 -7.48
N ASP A 99 -11.55 5.68 -6.90
CA ASP A 99 -12.82 5.71 -7.64
C ASP A 99 -12.80 6.76 -8.77
N MET A 100 -12.16 7.91 -8.53
CA MET A 100 -12.02 8.94 -9.58
C MET A 100 -11.17 8.44 -10.75
N HIS A 101 -10.22 7.57 -10.52
CA HIS A 101 -9.28 7.10 -11.53
C HIS A 101 -9.51 5.63 -11.94
N ASN A 102 -10.60 5.03 -11.50
CA ASN A 102 -10.97 3.64 -11.82
C ASN A 102 -9.89 2.62 -11.44
N ILE A 103 -9.28 2.80 -10.27
CA ILE A 103 -8.27 1.88 -9.74
C ILE A 103 -8.95 0.94 -8.75
N PRO A 104 -8.90 -0.38 -8.98
CA PRO A 104 -9.46 -1.34 -8.02
C PRO A 104 -8.70 -1.27 -6.70
N MET A 105 -9.46 -1.32 -5.60
CA MET A 105 -8.92 -1.23 -4.26
C MET A 105 -9.57 -2.26 -3.35
N ALA A 106 -8.75 -2.96 -2.56
CA ALA A 106 -9.20 -3.85 -1.50
C ALA A 106 -8.77 -3.28 -0.15
N THR A 107 -9.66 -3.36 0.85
CA THR A 107 -9.39 -2.83 2.20
C THR A 107 -9.17 -3.91 3.26
N ASN A 108 -9.26 -5.17 2.88
CA ASN A 108 -9.07 -6.32 3.76
C ASN A 108 -8.64 -7.52 2.92
N LEU A 109 -8.32 -8.65 3.59
CA LEU A 109 -7.80 -9.84 2.91
C LEU A 109 -8.88 -10.66 2.18
N ALA A 110 -10.12 -10.46 2.48
CA ALA A 110 -11.20 -11.22 1.83
C ALA A 110 -11.40 -10.79 0.39
#